data_7917c04872c5b81b5b3698138ef77762
#
_entry.id   7917c04872c5b81b5b3698138ef77762
#
_cell.length_a   1.000
_cell.length_b   1.000
_cell.length_c   1.000
_cell.angle_alpha   90.00
_cell.angle_beta   90.00
_cell.angle_gamma   90.00
#
_symmetry.space_group_name_H-M   'P 1'
#
loop_
_entity.id
_entity.type
_entity.pdbx_description
1 polymer ?
#
loop_
_entity_poly.entity_id
_entity_poly.type
_entity_poly.pdbx_seq_one_letter_code
_entity_poly.pdbx_strand_id
1 'polypeptide(L)'
;YDAWINFMIECKVLDPANGIGQIKCYSIVPWNNQIAYYDEAQGKVVKESHNPGTAKWKEMWEPFLKDFMEHSKKMGWFDITYISMDERGLDQLEPAVEMIESVKDEDGNHFKISSALNYAAPEYYEFTDRIDDISINLGNTGNVQQMNDLSDHRRDLGLTTTMYTCTGDYPSNFMISDPGDNYWDIWYTMTLGTDGYMRWAWDNYVYDMHGDATYRYWEPGDGWFIYPMEREAVGEDFNAS
;
A
#
# COMPACT_ATOMS: atom_id res chain seq x y z
N TYR A 1 16.80 -2.98 0.46
CA TYR A 1 15.60 -2.96 1.29
C TYR A 1 15.95 -2.72 2.75
N ASP A 2 16.85 -3.52 3.32
CA ASP A 2 17.28 -3.39 4.72
C ASP A 2 17.82 -2.00 5.07
N ALA A 3 18.65 -1.42 4.19
CA ALA A 3 19.19 -0.09 4.39
C ALA A 3 18.10 0.99 4.54
N TRP A 4 17.02 0.87 3.75
CA TRP A 4 15.89 1.77 3.84
C TRP A 4 15.14 1.63 5.17
N ILE A 5 14.84 0.39 5.59
CA ILE A 5 14.13 0.16 6.85
C ILE A 5 14.98 0.63 8.04
N ASN A 6 16.28 0.33 8.05
CA ASN A 6 17.18 0.80 9.11
C ASN A 6 17.22 2.32 9.17
N PHE A 7 17.25 3.00 8.02
CA PHE A 7 17.17 4.46 7.97
C PHE A 7 15.85 4.99 8.56
N MET A 8 14.71 4.36 8.25
CA MET A 8 13.42 4.76 8.82
C MET A 8 13.35 4.52 10.34
N ILE A 9 14.04 3.50 10.85
CA ILE A 9 14.19 3.26 12.30
C ILE A 9 15.07 4.35 12.93
N GLU A 10 16.20 4.69 12.32
CA GLU A 10 17.09 5.79 12.78
C GLU A 10 16.34 7.12 12.81
N CYS A 11 15.50 7.39 11.82
CA CYS A 11 14.63 8.57 11.75
C CYS A 11 13.44 8.52 12.73
N LYS A 12 13.27 7.43 13.48
CA LYS A 12 12.13 7.21 14.40
C LYS A 12 10.75 7.22 13.72
N VAL A 13 10.69 6.89 12.46
CA VAL A 13 9.45 6.66 11.71
C VAL A 13 8.92 5.25 11.98
N LEU A 14 9.84 4.30 12.14
CA LEU A 14 9.54 2.92 12.53
C LEU A 14 10.15 2.61 13.89
N ASP A 15 9.41 1.91 14.74
CA ASP A 15 9.90 1.29 15.97
C ASP A 15 9.31 -0.12 16.12
N PRO A 16 9.93 -1.12 15.46
CA PRO A 16 9.44 -2.49 15.46
C PRO A 16 9.30 -3.09 16.86
N ALA A 17 10.21 -2.73 17.77
CA ALA A 17 10.20 -3.25 19.14
C ALA A 17 8.97 -2.82 19.95
N ASN A 18 8.35 -1.71 19.59
CA ASN A 18 7.13 -1.19 20.19
C ASN A 18 5.90 -1.32 19.26
N GLY A 19 6.03 -1.99 18.11
CA GLY A 19 4.95 -2.17 17.15
C GLY A 19 4.53 -0.88 16.44
N ILE A 20 5.43 0.11 16.34
CA ILE A 20 5.14 1.41 15.74
C ILE A 20 5.55 1.44 14.27
N GLY A 21 4.65 1.94 13.44
CA GLY A 21 4.81 2.05 12.00
C GLY A 21 4.41 0.78 11.25
N GLN A 22 4.47 0.85 9.94
CA GLN A 22 4.09 -0.24 9.04
C GLN A 22 5.09 -0.33 7.90
N ILE A 23 5.55 -1.54 7.62
CA ILE A 23 6.38 -1.85 6.46
C ILE A 23 5.46 -2.51 5.43
N LYS A 24 4.97 -1.73 4.47
CA LYS A 24 4.11 -2.23 3.39
C LYS A 24 4.94 -2.55 2.16
N CYS A 25 4.90 -3.79 1.73
CA CYS A 25 5.80 -4.25 0.66
C CYS A 25 5.24 -5.41 -0.15
N TYR A 26 5.85 -5.60 -1.32
CA TYR A 26 5.72 -6.73 -2.21
C TYR A 26 4.29 -7.19 -2.52
N SER A 27 3.63 -6.46 -3.43
CA SER A 27 2.41 -7.01 -4.02
C SER A 27 2.72 -8.32 -4.75
N ILE A 28 2.10 -9.42 -4.32
CA ILE A 28 2.16 -10.70 -5.01
C ILE A 28 1.17 -10.81 -6.16
N VAL A 29 0.38 -9.75 -6.37
CA VAL A 29 -0.55 -9.56 -7.50
C VAL A 29 -0.32 -8.19 -8.16
N PRO A 30 0.89 -7.90 -8.67
CA PRO A 30 1.14 -6.64 -9.36
C PRO A 30 0.24 -6.51 -10.61
N TRP A 31 0.04 -5.28 -11.10
CA TRP A 31 -0.91 -4.99 -12.18
C TRP A 31 -0.76 -5.84 -13.45
N ASN A 32 0.45 -6.25 -13.77
CA ASN A 32 0.75 -7.11 -14.92
C ASN A 32 0.93 -8.60 -14.53
N ASN A 33 0.67 -8.97 -13.27
CA ASN A 33 0.92 -10.29 -12.69
C ASN A 33 2.36 -10.80 -12.95
N GLN A 34 3.31 -9.86 -13.08
CA GLN A 34 4.69 -10.16 -13.45
C GLN A 34 5.57 -10.31 -12.21
N ILE A 35 6.36 -11.36 -12.17
CA ILE A 35 7.49 -11.53 -11.27
C ILE A 35 8.79 -11.42 -12.05
N ALA A 36 9.79 -10.77 -11.47
CA ALA A 36 11.14 -10.70 -12.01
C ALA A 36 12.10 -11.43 -11.06
N TYR A 37 12.87 -12.33 -11.57
CA TYR A 37 13.86 -13.08 -10.79
C TYR A 37 15.15 -13.27 -11.60
N TYR A 38 16.26 -13.51 -10.89
CA TYR A 38 17.52 -13.83 -11.54
C TYR A 38 17.60 -15.34 -11.77
N ASP A 39 17.72 -15.74 -13.04
CA ASP A 39 17.92 -17.12 -13.44
C ASP A 39 19.43 -17.40 -13.53
N GLU A 40 19.95 -18.13 -12.55
CA GLU A 40 21.37 -18.48 -12.49
C GLU A 40 21.84 -19.33 -13.69
N ALA A 41 20.99 -20.20 -14.21
CA ALA A 41 21.31 -21.03 -15.35
C ALA A 41 21.46 -20.22 -16.65
N GLN A 42 20.67 -19.16 -16.79
CA GLN A 42 20.72 -18.25 -17.92
C GLN A 42 21.63 -17.04 -17.68
N GLY A 43 22.03 -16.78 -16.44
CA GLY A 43 22.87 -15.63 -16.05
C GLY A 43 22.19 -14.27 -16.28
N LYS A 44 20.86 -14.20 -16.21
CA LYS A 44 20.10 -12.98 -16.49
C LYS A 44 18.82 -12.87 -15.67
N VAL A 45 18.28 -11.65 -15.59
CA VAL A 45 16.93 -11.42 -15.06
C VAL A 45 15.89 -11.90 -16.07
N VAL A 46 15.00 -12.77 -15.61
CA VAL A 46 13.83 -13.28 -16.34
C VAL A 46 12.58 -12.62 -15.75
N LYS A 47 11.59 -12.38 -16.60
CA LYS A 47 10.27 -11.85 -16.20
C LYS A 47 9.20 -12.80 -16.73
N GLU A 48 8.34 -13.25 -15.84
CA GLU A 48 7.22 -14.10 -16.18
C GLU A 48 5.91 -13.54 -15.59
N SER A 49 4.80 -13.79 -16.26
CA SER A 49 3.47 -13.37 -15.77
C SER A 49 2.59 -14.60 -15.58
N HIS A 50 2.03 -14.73 -14.38
CA HIS A 50 1.17 -15.86 -14.03
C HIS A 50 -0.04 -15.34 -13.26
N ASN A 51 -1.23 -15.82 -13.61
CA ASN A 51 -2.45 -15.44 -12.92
C ASN A 51 -2.44 -15.97 -11.47
N PRO A 52 -2.90 -15.16 -10.51
CA PRO A 52 -3.02 -15.57 -9.11
C PRO A 52 -3.82 -16.88 -8.98
N GLY A 53 -3.45 -17.68 -7.99
CA GLY A 53 -4.09 -18.98 -7.72
C GLY A 53 -3.59 -20.13 -8.61
N THR A 54 -2.91 -19.87 -9.73
CA THR A 54 -2.36 -20.94 -10.58
C THR A 54 -1.17 -21.64 -9.89
N ALA A 55 -0.94 -22.91 -10.24
CA ALA A 55 0.16 -23.68 -9.67
C ALA A 55 1.52 -22.99 -9.88
N LYS A 56 1.76 -22.42 -11.06
CA LYS A 56 3.02 -21.74 -11.37
C LYS A 56 3.20 -20.45 -10.57
N TRP A 57 2.12 -19.68 -10.38
CA TRP A 57 2.15 -18.50 -9.53
C TRP A 57 2.47 -18.86 -8.07
N LYS A 58 1.87 -19.94 -7.55
CA LYS A 58 2.17 -20.46 -6.21
C LYS A 58 3.62 -20.90 -6.07
N GLU A 59 4.13 -21.66 -7.02
CA GLU A 59 5.53 -22.11 -7.08
C GLU A 59 6.54 -20.96 -7.00
N MET A 60 6.19 -19.80 -7.54
CA MET A 60 7.08 -18.63 -7.54
C MET A 60 6.98 -17.80 -6.25
N TRP A 61 5.79 -17.57 -5.75
CA TRP A 61 5.59 -16.66 -4.62
C TRP A 61 5.71 -17.31 -3.25
N GLU A 62 5.34 -18.58 -3.12
CA GLU A 62 5.41 -19.26 -1.82
C GLU A 62 6.84 -19.37 -1.24
N PRO A 63 7.87 -19.75 -2.02
CA PRO A 63 9.24 -19.75 -1.52
C PRO A 63 9.73 -18.35 -1.14
N PHE A 64 9.36 -17.33 -1.93
CA PHE A 64 9.69 -15.94 -1.61
C PHE A 64 9.08 -15.50 -0.28
N LEU A 65 7.78 -15.77 -0.06
CA LEU A 65 7.11 -15.39 1.20
C LEU A 65 7.74 -16.08 2.40
N LYS A 66 8.15 -17.35 2.27
CA LYS A 66 8.84 -18.10 3.33
C LYS A 66 10.20 -17.49 3.68
N ASP A 67 11.04 -17.25 2.67
CA ASP A 67 12.35 -16.64 2.85
C ASP A 67 12.23 -15.23 3.43
N PHE A 68 11.29 -14.43 2.94
CA PHE A 68 11.03 -13.10 3.43
C PHE A 68 10.51 -13.09 4.88
N MET A 69 9.72 -14.08 5.27
CA MET A 69 9.26 -14.27 6.64
C MET A 69 10.45 -14.56 7.57
N GLU A 70 11.30 -15.49 7.22
CA GLU A 70 12.52 -15.81 7.98
C GLU A 70 13.43 -14.58 8.12
N HIS A 71 13.63 -13.86 7.01
CA HIS A 71 14.42 -12.63 7.01
C HIS A 71 13.81 -11.55 7.92
N SER A 72 12.52 -11.24 7.77
CA SER A 72 11.85 -10.20 8.56
C SER A 72 11.79 -10.53 10.05
N LYS A 73 11.62 -11.80 10.41
CA LYS A 73 11.73 -12.28 11.81
C LYS A 73 13.15 -12.10 12.35
N LYS A 74 14.15 -12.49 11.60
CA LYS A 74 15.57 -12.31 11.97
C LYS A 74 15.92 -10.84 12.20
N MET A 75 15.36 -9.94 11.42
CA MET A 75 15.58 -8.50 11.54
C MET A 75 14.68 -7.82 12.60
N GLY A 76 13.70 -8.54 13.16
CA GLY A 76 12.76 -8.01 14.13
C GLY A 76 11.66 -7.13 13.55
N TRP A 77 11.34 -7.28 12.26
CA TRP A 77 10.33 -6.44 11.59
C TRP A 77 9.01 -7.17 11.33
N PHE A 78 8.95 -8.47 11.53
CA PHE A 78 7.84 -9.31 11.11
C PHE A 78 6.48 -8.75 11.57
N ASP A 79 6.36 -8.36 12.82
CA ASP A 79 5.10 -7.93 13.44
C ASP A 79 4.54 -6.61 12.87
N ILE A 80 5.37 -5.82 12.20
CA ILE A 80 4.96 -4.58 11.53
C ILE A 80 5.05 -4.66 10.01
N THR A 81 5.30 -5.85 9.45
CA THR A 81 5.42 -6.08 8.00
C THR A 81 4.11 -6.58 7.42
N TYR A 82 3.68 -5.92 6.35
CA TYR A 82 2.45 -6.22 5.61
C TYR A 82 2.78 -6.59 4.17
N ILE A 83 2.19 -7.66 3.67
CA ILE A 83 2.12 -7.89 2.23
C ILE A 83 1.00 -7.00 1.70
N SER A 84 1.37 -6.08 0.82
CA SER A 84 0.51 -4.98 0.41
C SER A 84 0.04 -5.16 -1.03
N MET A 85 -1.26 -5.03 -1.25
CA MET A 85 -1.88 -5.18 -2.57
C MET A 85 -2.58 -3.90 -2.99
N ASP A 86 -2.70 -3.71 -4.29
CA ASP A 86 -3.38 -2.58 -4.89
C ASP A 86 -4.83 -2.94 -5.25
N GLU A 87 -5.59 -2.02 -5.84
CA GLU A 87 -6.98 -2.13 -6.30
C GLU A 87 -7.20 -3.24 -7.33
N ARG A 88 -7.11 -4.49 -6.90
CA ARG A 88 -7.28 -5.65 -7.79
C ARG A 88 -8.71 -6.20 -7.68
N GLY A 89 -9.14 -6.94 -8.69
CA GLY A 89 -10.39 -7.70 -8.63
C GLY A 89 -10.34 -8.81 -7.58
N LEU A 90 -11.49 -9.20 -7.03
CA LEU A 90 -11.59 -10.29 -6.04
C LEU A 90 -11.01 -11.60 -6.57
N ASP A 91 -11.19 -11.88 -7.86
CA ASP A 91 -10.58 -13.05 -8.53
C ASP A 91 -9.06 -13.14 -8.42
N GLN A 92 -8.40 -12.04 -8.10
CA GLN A 92 -6.96 -11.95 -7.88
C GLN A 92 -6.59 -11.75 -6.41
N LEU A 93 -7.40 -10.99 -5.67
CA LEU A 93 -7.14 -10.73 -4.25
C LEU A 93 -7.40 -11.96 -3.38
N GLU A 94 -8.50 -12.71 -3.60
CA GLU A 94 -8.81 -13.90 -2.82
C GLU A 94 -7.69 -14.95 -2.86
N PRO A 95 -7.17 -15.38 -4.03
CA PRO A 95 -6.04 -16.29 -4.07
C PRO A 95 -4.77 -15.73 -3.42
N ALA A 96 -4.57 -14.40 -3.44
CA ALA A 96 -3.43 -13.77 -2.81
C ALA A 96 -3.54 -13.81 -1.28
N VAL A 97 -4.70 -13.45 -0.73
CA VAL A 97 -4.98 -13.56 0.71
C VAL A 97 -4.80 -15.01 1.18
N GLU A 98 -5.39 -15.99 0.48
CA GLU A 98 -5.21 -17.41 0.78
C GLU A 98 -3.74 -17.84 0.80
N MET A 99 -2.94 -17.36 -0.15
CA MET A 99 -1.51 -17.66 -0.21
C MET A 99 -0.79 -17.10 1.02
N ILE A 100 -1.03 -15.83 1.37
CA ILE A 100 -0.38 -15.19 2.50
C ILE A 100 -0.73 -15.92 3.79
N GLU A 101 -2.01 -16.21 4.01
CA GLU A 101 -2.51 -16.95 5.19
C GLU A 101 -1.98 -18.39 5.27
N SER A 102 -1.64 -19.00 4.12
CA SER A 102 -1.11 -20.36 4.06
C SER A 102 0.36 -20.46 4.47
N VAL A 103 1.13 -19.37 4.30
CA VAL A 103 2.54 -19.30 4.67
C VAL A 103 2.64 -18.86 6.13
N LYS A 104 2.91 -19.82 7.00
CA LYS A 104 2.93 -19.61 8.45
C LYS A 104 4.30 -19.94 9.04
N ASP A 105 4.62 -19.24 10.10
CA ASP A 105 5.74 -19.57 10.95
C ASP A 105 5.41 -20.78 11.89
N GLU A 106 6.36 -21.14 12.75
CA GLU A 106 6.24 -22.25 13.70
C GLU A 106 5.18 -22.00 14.79
N ASP A 107 4.82 -20.74 15.05
CA ASP A 107 3.77 -20.32 15.98
C ASP A 107 2.39 -20.20 15.31
N GLY A 108 2.33 -20.40 14.00
CA GLY A 108 1.11 -20.31 13.19
C GLY A 108 0.77 -18.91 12.71
N ASN A 109 1.66 -17.93 12.87
CA ASN A 109 1.46 -16.57 12.37
C ASN A 109 1.83 -16.45 10.89
N HIS A 110 1.09 -15.64 10.16
CA HIS A 110 1.39 -15.23 8.79
C HIS A 110 1.66 -13.72 8.73
N PHE A 111 2.15 -13.22 7.60
CA PHE A 111 2.27 -11.78 7.40
C PHE A 111 0.93 -11.09 7.53
N LYS A 112 0.93 -9.91 8.10
CA LYS A 112 -0.21 -9.01 8.01
C LYS A 112 -0.47 -8.64 6.56
N ILE A 113 -1.72 -8.32 6.27
CA ILE A 113 -2.18 -8.02 4.91
C ILE A 113 -2.68 -6.58 4.86
N SER A 114 -2.29 -5.85 3.81
CA SER A 114 -2.83 -4.53 3.51
C SER A 114 -3.30 -4.47 2.06
N SER A 115 -4.38 -3.75 1.79
CA SER A 115 -4.85 -3.55 0.41
C SER A 115 -5.60 -2.25 0.23
N ALA A 116 -5.40 -1.61 -0.93
CA ALA A 116 -6.34 -0.64 -1.45
C ALA A 116 -7.52 -1.39 -2.07
N LEU A 117 -8.75 -0.97 -1.76
CA LEU A 117 -9.97 -1.71 -2.13
C LEU A 117 -11.08 -0.79 -2.65
N ASN A 118 -11.90 -1.38 -3.51
CA ASN A 118 -13.15 -0.80 -4.02
C ASN A 118 -14.41 -1.47 -3.43
N TYR A 119 -14.26 -2.14 -2.29
CA TYR A 119 -15.28 -3.02 -1.70
C TYR A 119 -15.62 -2.59 -0.27
N ALA A 120 -16.60 -1.70 -0.10
CA ALA A 120 -17.03 -1.18 1.20
C ALA A 120 -18.38 -1.71 1.67
N ALA A 121 -19.13 -2.41 0.81
CA ALA A 121 -20.47 -2.88 1.13
C ALA A 121 -20.46 -4.14 2.04
N PRO A 122 -21.50 -4.34 2.88
CA PRO A 122 -21.54 -5.43 3.86
C PRO A 122 -21.36 -6.84 3.27
N GLU A 123 -21.75 -7.06 2.01
CA GLU A 123 -21.55 -8.34 1.33
C GLU A 123 -20.08 -8.73 1.15
N TYR A 124 -19.15 -7.79 1.33
CA TYR A 124 -17.71 -8.03 1.23
C TYR A 124 -17.02 -8.21 2.58
N TYR A 125 -17.73 -8.10 3.70
CA TYR A 125 -17.10 -8.15 5.05
C TYR A 125 -16.36 -9.46 5.29
N GLU A 126 -16.90 -10.60 4.87
CA GLU A 126 -16.22 -11.90 5.01
C GLU A 126 -14.82 -11.90 4.36
N PHE A 127 -14.66 -11.19 3.24
CA PHE A 127 -13.36 -11.03 2.60
C PHE A 127 -12.52 -9.94 3.26
N THR A 128 -13.09 -8.76 3.49
CA THR A 128 -12.32 -7.60 4.01
C THR A 128 -11.81 -7.81 5.43
N ASP A 129 -12.52 -8.60 6.25
CA ASP A 129 -12.11 -8.93 7.62
C ASP A 129 -10.84 -9.79 7.71
N ARG A 130 -10.43 -10.39 6.59
CA ARG A 130 -9.16 -11.14 6.46
C ARG A 130 -7.96 -10.23 6.19
N ILE A 131 -8.17 -8.94 5.99
CA ILE A 131 -7.14 -7.96 5.64
C ILE A 131 -6.96 -7.01 6.82
N ASP A 132 -5.76 -6.94 7.40
CA ASP A 132 -5.50 -6.17 8.63
C ASP A 132 -5.68 -4.66 8.43
N ASP A 133 -5.29 -4.14 7.26
CA ASP A 133 -5.33 -2.72 6.94
C ASP A 133 -5.89 -2.52 5.52
N ILE A 134 -7.09 -1.97 5.43
CA ILE A 134 -7.69 -1.62 4.15
C ILE A 134 -7.72 -0.11 3.95
N SER A 135 -7.60 0.29 2.70
CA SER A 135 -7.84 1.67 2.28
C SER A 135 -8.90 1.69 1.18
N ILE A 136 -10.00 2.37 1.43
CA ILE A 136 -11.14 2.41 0.51
C ILE A 136 -11.08 3.68 -0.34
N ASN A 137 -11.22 3.52 -1.67
CA ASN A 137 -11.37 4.65 -2.57
C ASN A 137 -12.64 5.44 -2.24
N LEU A 138 -12.54 6.75 -2.16
CA LEU A 138 -13.68 7.62 -1.81
C LEU A 138 -14.89 7.41 -2.75
N GLY A 139 -14.64 7.23 -4.04
CA GLY A 139 -15.68 6.96 -5.03
C GLY A 139 -16.45 5.65 -4.80
N ASN A 140 -15.92 4.75 -3.94
CA ASN A 140 -16.49 3.42 -3.64
C ASN A 140 -16.97 3.28 -2.18
N THR A 141 -17.00 4.35 -1.39
CA THR A 141 -17.46 4.31 0.01
C THR A 141 -18.98 4.14 0.14
N GLY A 142 -19.73 4.27 -0.96
CA GLY A 142 -21.19 4.23 -0.96
C GLY A 142 -21.76 5.54 -0.39
N ASN A 143 -22.03 5.57 0.90
CA ASN A 143 -22.45 6.75 1.62
C ASN A 143 -21.78 6.79 3.01
N VAL A 144 -21.93 7.93 3.69
CA VAL A 144 -21.32 8.16 5.02
C VAL A 144 -21.69 7.07 6.01
N GLN A 145 -22.96 6.66 6.06
CA GLN A 145 -23.40 5.63 7.01
C GLN A 145 -22.76 4.27 6.72
N GLN A 146 -22.72 3.85 5.45
CA GLN A 146 -22.10 2.59 5.04
C GLN A 146 -20.61 2.56 5.42
N MET A 147 -19.92 3.67 5.25
CA MET A 147 -18.50 3.74 5.59
C MET A 147 -18.27 3.78 7.11
N ASN A 148 -19.14 4.47 7.87
CA ASN A 148 -19.12 4.40 9.33
C ASN A 148 -19.36 2.97 9.83
N ASP A 149 -20.37 2.28 9.28
CA ASP A 149 -20.69 0.90 9.66
C ASP A 149 -19.50 -0.04 9.40
N LEU A 150 -18.83 0.09 8.25
CA LEU A 150 -17.63 -0.68 7.94
C LEU A 150 -16.49 -0.35 8.91
N SER A 151 -16.24 0.94 9.17
CA SER A 151 -15.15 1.38 10.04
C SER A 151 -15.35 0.92 11.48
N ASP A 152 -16.58 1.02 11.99
CA ASP A 152 -16.92 0.56 13.34
C ASP A 152 -16.82 -0.96 13.45
N HIS A 153 -17.37 -1.71 12.49
CA HIS A 153 -17.27 -3.17 12.44
C HIS A 153 -15.80 -3.63 12.47
N ARG A 154 -14.96 -3.05 11.62
CA ARG A 154 -13.55 -3.43 11.56
C ARG A 154 -12.75 -3.00 12.78
N ARG A 155 -13.09 -1.86 13.38
CA ARG A 155 -12.48 -1.39 14.65
C ARG A 155 -12.79 -2.34 15.80
N ASP A 156 -14.01 -2.89 15.86
CA ASP A 156 -14.39 -3.89 16.86
C ASP A 156 -13.57 -5.20 16.71
N LEU A 157 -13.08 -5.48 15.51
CA LEU A 157 -12.16 -6.60 15.21
C LEU A 157 -10.69 -6.25 15.44
N GLY A 158 -10.35 -5.00 15.77
CA GLY A 158 -8.97 -4.52 15.88
C GLY A 158 -8.27 -4.30 14.55
N LEU A 159 -9.03 -4.13 13.45
CA LEU A 159 -8.54 -3.93 12.10
C LEU A 159 -8.55 -2.44 11.71
N THR A 160 -7.63 -2.04 10.85
CA THR A 160 -7.49 -0.65 10.39
C THR A 160 -8.29 -0.40 9.12
N THR A 161 -8.96 0.75 9.06
CA THR A 161 -9.69 1.22 7.87
C THR A 161 -9.30 2.66 7.56
N THR A 162 -8.72 2.88 6.40
CA THR A 162 -8.40 4.21 5.89
C THR A 162 -9.18 4.50 4.61
N MET A 163 -9.14 5.73 4.14
CA MET A 163 -9.64 6.09 2.82
C MET A 163 -8.57 6.78 1.99
N TYR A 164 -8.75 6.83 0.70
CA TYR A 164 -7.94 7.60 -0.24
C TYR A 164 -8.82 8.19 -1.35
N THR A 165 -8.28 9.18 -2.05
CA THR A 165 -8.95 9.85 -3.16
C THR A 165 -8.17 9.68 -4.45
N CYS A 166 -8.89 9.62 -5.57
CA CYS A 166 -8.38 9.81 -6.91
C CYS A 166 -8.64 11.24 -7.39
N THR A 167 -8.00 11.65 -8.49
CA THR A 167 -8.08 13.02 -9.01
C THR A 167 -9.49 13.48 -9.40
N GLY A 168 -10.41 12.57 -9.62
CA GLY A 168 -11.83 12.87 -9.89
C GLY A 168 -12.73 12.93 -8.66
N ASP A 169 -12.22 12.62 -7.49
CA ASP A 169 -13.00 12.60 -6.25
C ASP A 169 -13.16 14.01 -5.65
N TYR A 170 -14.18 14.17 -4.80
CA TYR A 170 -14.43 15.37 -4.01
C TYR A 170 -14.89 14.99 -2.58
N PRO A 171 -14.29 15.55 -1.53
CA PRO A 171 -13.09 16.42 -1.54
C PRO A 171 -11.83 15.68 -2.00
N SER A 172 -10.79 16.43 -2.38
CA SER A 172 -9.51 15.90 -2.79
C SER A 172 -8.35 16.87 -2.52
N ASN A 173 -7.10 16.40 -2.60
CA ASN A 173 -5.91 17.18 -2.26
C ASN A 173 -4.83 17.16 -3.36
N PHE A 174 -5.26 17.28 -4.60
CA PHE A 174 -4.36 17.36 -5.76
C PHE A 174 -4.03 18.82 -6.13
N MET A 175 -3.06 19.02 -6.99
CA MET A 175 -2.71 20.36 -7.47
C MET A 175 -3.87 21.09 -8.15
N ILE A 176 -4.79 20.34 -8.74
CA ILE A 176 -5.99 20.83 -9.41
C ILE A 176 -7.14 21.11 -8.43
N SER A 177 -7.02 20.69 -7.19
CA SER A 177 -8.07 20.87 -6.17
C SER A 177 -8.05 22.29 -5.62
N ASP A 178 -9.23 22.83 -5.29
CA ASP A 178 -9.31 24.08 -4.57
C ASP A 178 -8.65 23.97 -3.19
N PRO A 179 -7.99 25.03 -2.69
CA PRO A 179 -7.34 24.99 -1.37
C PRO A 179 -8.30 24.62 -0.23
N GLY A 180 -9.60 24.93 -0.35
CA GLY A 180 -10.63 24.52 0.59
C GLY A 180 -10.85 23.00 0.63
N ASP A 181 -10.69 22.33 -0.49
CA ASP A 181 -10.86 20.87 -0.60
C ASP A 181 -9.82 20.14 0.22
N ASN A 182 -8.56 20.59 0.17
CA ASN A 182 -7.47 20.02 0.98
C ASN A 182 -7.77 20.04 2.48
N TYR A 183 -8.41 21.12 2.95
CA TYR A 183 -8.83 21.23 4.34
C TYR A 183 -10.04 20.32 4.62
N TRP A 184 -11.01 20.28 3.70
CA TRP A 184 -12.23 19.52 3.84
C TRP A 184 -11.98 18.01 3.75
N ASP A 185 -11.01 17.56 2.99
CA ASP A 185 -10.66 16.15 2.82
C ASP A 185 -10.36 15.46 4.16
N ILE A 186 -9.61 16.09 5.03
CA ILE A 186 -9.31 15.57 6.37
C ILE A 186 -10.56 15.52 7.25
N TRP A 187 -11.39 16.56 7.22
CA TRP A 187 -12.65 16.57 7.97
C TRP A 187 -13.62 15.50 7.46
N TYR A 188 -13.64 15.31 6.15
CA TYR A 188 -14.50 14.30 5.54
C TYR A 188 -14.04 12.88 5.91
N THR A 189 -12.73 12.63 5.91
CA THR A 189 -12.12 11.41 6.42
C THR A 189 -12.60 11.07 7.84
N MET A 190 -12.59 12.06 8.73
CA MET A 190 -13.10 11.90 10.10
C MET A 190 -14.62 11.63 10.13
N THR A 191 -15.39 12.27 9.25
CA THR A 191 -16.85 12.07 9.13
C THR A 191 -17.20 10.65 8.69
N LEU A 192 -16.34 10.02 7.86
CA LEU A 192 -16.47 8.63 7.44
C LEU A 192 -16.10 7.63 8.54
N GLY A 193 -15.64 8.09 9.71
CA GLY A 193 -15.25 7.24 10.83
C GLY A 193 -13.97 6.45 10.60
N THR A 194 -13.21 6.74 9.54
CA THR A 194 -11.98 6.02 9.22
C THR A 194 -10.83 6.40 10.15
N ASP A 195 -9.85 5.51 10.25
CA ASP A 195 -8.67 5.68 11.10
C ASP A 195 -7.64 6.66 10.48
N GLY A 196 -7.79 6.97 9.20
CA GLY A 196 -6.92 7.92 8.53
C GLY A 196 -7.16 8.05 7.04
N TYR A 197 -6.42 9.01 6.46
CA TYR A 197 -6.33 9.26 5.03
C TYR A 197 -5.02 8.68 4.50
N MET A 198 -5.06 8.01 3.36
CA MET A 198 -3.90 7.43 2.69
C MET A 198 -3.69 8.09 1.33
N ARG A 199 -2.45 8.26 0.95
CA ARG A 199 -2.04 8.69 -0.38
C ARG A 199 -1.16 7.61 -1.00
N TRP A 200 -1.38 7.27 -2.28
CA TRP A 200 -0.63 6.20 -2.94
C TRP A 200 0.86 6.52 -3.10
N ALA A 201 1.21 7.81 -3.22
CA ALA A 201 2.58 8.27 -3.35
C ALA A 201 2.80 9.57 -2.57
N TRP A 202 3.89 9.61 -1.80
CA TRP A 202 4.30 10.77 -1.03
C TRP A 202 5.16 11.72 -1.86
N ASP A 203 6.09 11.17 -2.62
CA ASP A 203 7.16 11.87 -3.33
C ASP A 203 7.62 11.16 -4.61
N ASN A 204 6.70 10.52 -5.33
CA ASN A 204 6.99 9.87 -6.62
C ASN A 204 7.14 10.91 -7.73
N TYR A 205 8.23 11.67 -7.67
CA TYR A 205 8.51 12.78 -8.56
C TYR A 205 8.79 12.32 -9.99
N VAL A 206 8.21 13.06 -10.96
CA VAL A 206 8.57 12.93 -12.37
C VAL A 206 9.91 13.62 -12.65
N TYR A 207 10.53 13.30 -13.79
CA TYR A 207 11.88 13.79 -14.10
C TYR A 207 11.97 15.33 -14.18
N ASP A 208 10.98 15.98 -14.79
CA ASP A 208 10.92 17.45 -14.94
C ASP A 208 9.59 17.97 -14.40
N MET A 209 9.43 17.96 -13.11
CA MET A 209 8.18 18.35 -12.47
C MET A 209 7.91 19.86 -12.50
N HIS A 210 8.92 20.69 -12.75
CA HIS A 210 8.74 22.13 -12.96
C HIS A 210 8.27 22.46 -14.38
N GLY A 211 8.64 21.62 -15.37
CA GLY A 211 8.18 21.74 -16.74
C GLY A 211 6.87 20.99 -17.00
N ASP A 212 6.73 19.80 -16.43
CA ASP A 212 5.53 18.95 -16.54
C ASP A 212 5.28 18.19 -15.25
N ALA A 213 4.27 18.62 -14.51
CA ALA A 213 3.87 18.02 -13.26
C ALA A 213 2.99 16.76 -13.40
N THR A 214 2.71 16.32 -14.62
CA THR A 214 1.89 15.12 -14.87
C THR A 214 2.72 13.85 -14.70
N TYR A 215 2.11 12.82 -14.11
CA TYR A 215 2.68 11.48 -14.08
C TYR A 215 2.01 10.64 -15.18
N ARG A 216 2.73 10.37 -16.25
CA ARG A 216 2.17 9.71 -17.44
C ARG A 216 1.00 10.52 -18.03
N TYR A 217 -0.22 9.98 -17.96
CA TYR A 217 -1.47 10.61 -18.40
C TYR A 217 -2.35 11.05 -17.21
N TRP A 218 -1.83 10.98 -16.00
CA TRP A 218 -2.56 11.38 -14.78
C TRP A 218 -2.43 12.89 -14.55
N GLU A 219 -3.37 13.42 -13.79
CA GLU A 219 -3.42 14.84 -13.50
C GLU A 219 -2.19 15.35 -12.73
N PRO A 220 -1.85 16.64 -12.87
CA PRO A 220 -0.71 17.23 -12.19
C PRO A 220 -0.76 17.03 -10.68
N GLY A 221 0.35 16.58 -10.11
CA GLY A 221 0.49 16.33 -8.67
C GLY A 221 -0.08 15.00 -8.18
N ASP A 222 -0.56 14.14 -9.06
CA ASP A 222 -1.08 12.83 -8.64
C ASP A 222 0.00 11.96 -7.97
N GLY A 223 1.25 12.06 -8.43
CA GLY A 223 2.38 11.27 -7.94
C GLY A 223 3.02 11.76 -6.64
N TRP A 224 2.61 12.87 -6.05
CA TRP A 224 3.24 13.38 -4.83
C TRP A 224 2.27 14.17 -3.95
N PHE A 225 2.56 14.18 -2.65
CA PHE A 225 1.83 14.92 -1.64
C PHE A 225 2.61 16.14 -1.14
N ILE A 226 3.93 16.11 -1.24
CA ILE A 226 4.81 17.24 -0.91
C ILE A 226 5.55 17.69 -2.17
N TYR A 227 5.79 19.01 -2.25
CA TYR A 227 6.55 19.60 -3.34
C TYR A 227 8.05 19.35 -3.14
N PRO A 228 8.81 19.12 -4.22
CA PRO A 228 10.25 19.08 -4.15
C PRO A 228 10.79 20.47 -3.87
N MET A 229 11.91 20.53 -3.22
CA MET A 229 12.64 21.78 -3.05
C MET A 229 13.28 22.21 -4.37
N GLU A 230 13.22 23.50 -4.69
CA GLU A 230 13.92 24.07 -5.84
C GLU A 230 15.42 24.09 -5.57
N ARG A 231 16.18 23.22 -6.21
CA ARG A 231 17.64 23.11 -6.04
C ARG A 231 18.36 24.41 -6.32
N GLU A 232 17.96 25.10 -7.39
CA GLU A 232 18.58 26.37 -7.81
C GLU A 232 18.31 27.50 -6.83
N ALA A 233 17.15 27.50 -6.14
CA ALA A 233 16.79 28.52 -5.17
C ALA A 233 17.59 28.43 -3.86
N VAL A 234 18.02 27.23 -3.49
CA VAL A 234 18.76 27.00 -2.22
C VAL A 234 20.26 26.75 -2.43
N GLY A 235 20.72 26.59 -3.66
CA GLY A 235 22.13 26.39 -3.98
C GLY A 235 22.71 25.07 -3.45
N GLU A 236 21.86 24.12 -3.09
CA GLU A 236 22.27 22.83 -2.55
C GLU A 236 22.02 21.70 -3.55
N ASP A 237 22.95 20.77 -3.60
CA ASP A 237 22.79 19.56 -4.39
C ASP A 237 22.06 18.49 -3.56
N PHE A 238 20.78 18.30 -3.83
CA PHE A 238 19.93 17.32 -3.12
C PHE A 238 20.20 15.85 -3.47
N ASN A 239 21.29 15.55 -4.15
CA ASN A 239 21.70 14.15 -4.40
C ASN A 239 22.39 13.51 -3.20
N ALA A 240 22.50 14.21 -2.12
CA ALA A 240 23.19 13.69 -0.95
C ALA A 240 22.17 13.18 0.05
N SER A 241 21.99 11.94 0.04
CA SER A 241 21.70 11.04 1.17
C SER A 241 20.71 9.96 0.81
#